data_4e9b7c2185bb209ca5a9d232e4436fd1
#
_entry.id   4e9b7c2185bb209ca5a9d232e4436fd1
#
_cell.length_a   1.000
_cell.length_b   1.000
_cell.length_c   1.000
_cell.angle_alpha   90.00
_cell.angle_beta   90.00
_cell.angle_gamma   90.00
#
_symmetry.space_group_name_H-M   'P 1'
#
loop_
_entity.id
_entity.type
_entity.pdbx_description
1 polymer ?
#
loop_
_entity_poly.entity_id
_entity_poly.type
_entity_poly.pdbx_seq_one_letter_code
_entity_poly.pdbx_strand_id
1 'polypeptide(L)'
;MFPDLEYIRWIEGRPPRATHDLGSSDLDPWVDDGGPATAADLPPPETDRSLSAMVADRYDVPEDHVLPTAGATHANVLAAVAALDGAEADADRVLVEKPGYEPLRATPRLFGATVDRFLRPPEDDAILNPDRVEGALTDETALVTVTNRHNPSGRLTDRDTLAAAAERTAEADVPLLVDEVYGPFGADDGTGPFGGVTAAGLDGVVVSGSLTKFHGCGPMGVGWLIGDPAFLEHARKAARHLPALSEPSRRLGRRVLAAPGSVEPRAREQLRTNHDLLAEFAAERADLSGTVHEGSTYAFLAHDEVDGDVVAEAAWADDVLVVPGRFFEDEASFRVSVSGAAEDVRAALSALGAVLDGV
;
A
#
# COMPACT_ATOMS: atom_id res chain seq x y z
N MET A 1 15.00 -15.97 15.88
CA MET A 1 13.78 -15.43 16.55
C MET A 1 12.99 -14.74 15.47
N PHE A 2 11.67 -14.98 15.38
CA PHE A 2 10.84 -14.29 14.39
C PHE A 2 10.79 -12.79 14.69
N PRO A 3 10.92 -11.90 13.68
CA PRO A 3 10.70 -10.48 13.87
C PRO A 3 9.25 -10.21 14.30
N ASP A 4 9.08 -9.29 15.24
CA ASP A 4 7.76 -8.79 15.61
C ASP A 4 7.30 -7.77 14.56
N LEU A 5 5.99 -7.64 14.39
CA LEU A 5 5.34 -6.59 13.61
C LEU A 5 4.67 -5.63 14.60
N GLU A 6 5.47 -4.68 15.10
CA GLU A 6 5.04 -3.77 16.18
C GLU A 6 3.87 -2.90 15.76
N TYR A 7 3.88 -2.39 14.53
CA TYR A 7 2.77 -1.63 13.96
C TYR A 7 1.49 -2.46 13.87
N ILE A 8 1.59 -3.67 13.33
CA ILE A 8 0.41 -4.54 13.16
C ILE A 8 -0.18 -4.89 14.51
N ARG A 9 0.66 -5.26 15.48
CA ARG A 9 0.22 -5.54 16.85
C ARG A 9 -0.41 -4.32 17.53
N TRP A 10 0.15 -3.12 17.27
CA TRP A 10 -0.34 -1.88 17.85
C TRP A 10 -1.69 -1.46 17.26
N ILE A 11 -1.88 -1.57 15.93
CA ILE A 11 -3.13 -1.18 15.26
C ILE A 11 -4.26 -2.19 15.48
N GLU A 12 -3.93 -3.46 15.77
CA GLU A 12 -4.92 -4.53 15.92
C GLU A 12 -5.96 -4.19 17.00
N GLY A 13 -7.25 -4.18 16.60
CA GLY A 13 -8.38 -3.89 17.45
C GLY A 13 -8.54 -2.42 17.86
N ARG A 14 -7.71 -1.49 17.40
CA ARG A 14 -7.86 -0.06 17.65
C ARG A 14 -8.92 0.59 16.78
N PRO A 15 -8.98 0.37 15.44
CA PRO A 15 -9.98 1.00 14.59
C PRO A 15 -11.43 0.85 15.09
N PRO A 16 -11.94 -0.36 15.43
CA PRO A 16 -13.32 -0.51 15.90
C PRO A 16 -13.57 0.05 17.32
N ARG A 17 -12.54 0.50 18.02
CA ARG A 17 -12.64 1.11 19.35
C ARG A 17 -12.53 2.63 19.34
N ALA A 18 -11.97 3.19 18.29
CA ALA A 18 -11.87 4.63 18.10
C ALA A 18 -13.26 5.19 17.73
N THR A 19 -13.64 6.31 18.32
CA THR A 19 -14.80 7.08 17.85
C THR A 19 -14.48 7.73 16.51
N HIS A 20 -13.22 8.12 16.33
CA HIS A 20 -12.71 8.80 15.13
C HIS A 20 -11.49 8.03 14.58
N ASP A 21 -11.71 7.22 13.55
CA ASP A 21 -10.63 6.45 12.94
C ASP A 21 -9.94 7.22 11.81
N LEU A 22 -8.79 7.81 12.12
CA LEU A 22 -7.84 8.41 11.18
C LEU A 22 -6.57 7.56 11.02
N GLY A 23 -6.61 6.29 11.41
CA GLY A 23 -5.52 5.32 11.30
C GLY A 23 -5.71 4.34 10.13
N SER A 24 -6.94 3.96 9.82
CA SER A 24 -7.28 3.07 8.71
C SER A 24 -7.20 3.78 7.36
N SER A 25 -6.73 3.07 6.33
CA SER A 25 -6.53 3.62 4.99
C SER A 25 -7.26 2.85 3.88
N ASP A 26 -8.20 1.99 4.25
CA ASP A 26 -9.06 1.27 3.32
C ASP A 26 -10.29 2.14 3.04
N LEU A 27 -10.59 2.45 1.77
CA LEU A 27 -11.85 3.10 1.42
C LEU A 27 -13.03 2.16 1.74
N ASP A 28 -14.18 2.74 1.97
CA ASP A 28 -15.44 2.01 2.15
C ASP A 28 -16.50 2.48 1.14
N PRO A 29 -16.41 2.01 -0.13
CA PRO A 29 -17.36 2.37 -1.17
C PRO A 29 -18.67 1.57 -1.09
N TRP A 30 -18.83 0.71 -0.06
CA TRP A 30 -19.97 -0.18 0.14
C TRP A 30 -21.02 0.48 1.04
N VAL A 31 -21.80 1.38 0.47
CA VAL A 31 -22.85 2.11 1.19
C VAL A 31 -24.24 1.62 0.81
N ASP A 32 -25.17 1.63 1.79
CA ASP A 32 -26.56 1.25 1.57
C ASP A 32 -27.38 2.44 1.00
N ASP A 33 -27.16 2.70 -0.30
CA ASP A 33 -27.85 3.76 -1.07
C ASP A 33 -28.76 3.19 -2.18
N GLY A 34 -29.10 1.93 -2.06
CA GLY A 34 -29.89 1.17 -3.06
C GLY A 34 -29.03 0.45 -4.12
N GLY A 35 -27.69 0.52 -4.00
CA GLY A 35 -26.73 -0.28 -4.75
C GLY A 35 -26.24 -1.51 -3.95
N PRO A 36 -25.16 -2.19 -4.42
CA PRO A 36 -24.56 -3.27 -3.66
C PRO A 36 -23.91 -2.74 -2.38
N ALA A 37 -24.33 -3.28 -1.23
CA ALA A 37 -23.77 -2.96 0.08
C ALA A 37 -22.52 -3.79 0.42
N THR A 38 -22.27 -4.87 -0.34
CA THR A 38 -21.08 -5.72 -0.20
C THR A 38 -20.69 -6.34 -1.55
N ALA A 39 -19.49 -6.86 -1.64
CA ALA A 39 -19.04 -7.63 -2.81
C ALA A 39 -19.93 -8.88 -3.10
N ALA A 40 -20.63 -9.40 -2.09
CA ALA A 40 -21.53 -10.55 -2.26
C ALA A 40 -22.84 -10.18 -2.97
N ASP A 41 -23.24 -8.92 -2.94
CA ASP A 41 -24.45 -8.41 -3.61
C ASP A 41 -24.23 -8.20 -5.12
N LEU A 42 -22.97 -8.16 -5.56
CA LEU A 42 -22.66 -8.09 -6.99
C LEU A 42 -23.07 -9.38 -7.70
N PRO A 43 -23.57 -9.29 -8.94
CA PRO A 43 -23.92 -10.47 -9.71
C PRO A 43 -22.68 -11.36 -9.98
N PRO A 44 -22.86 -12.66 -10.16
CA PRO A 44 -21.79 -13.50 -10.68
C PRO A 44 -21.31 -12.97 -12.04
N PRO A 45 -19.99 -13.05 -12.33
CA PRO A 45 -19.50 -12.65 -13.65
C PRO A 45 -20.12 -13.52 -14.74
N GLU A 46 -20.47 -12.91 -15.87
CA GLU A 46 -21.01 -13.62 -17.06
C GLU A 46 -19.94 -14.44 -17.81
N THR A 47 -18.74 -14.50 -17.28
CA THR A 47 -17.57 -15.15 -17.88
C THR A 47 -16.99 -16.21 -16.96
N ASP A 48 -16.47 -17.29 -17.55
CA ASP A 48 -15.72 -18.32 -16.84
C ASP A 48 -14.22 -18.00 -16.69
N ARG A 49 -13.81 -16.79 -17.07
CA ARG A 49 -12.40 -16.36 -16.97
C ARG A 49 -11.87 -16.48 -15.54
N SER A 50 -10.62 -16.87 -15.43
CA SER A 50 -9.93 -16.97 -14.14
C SER A 50 -9.74 -15.61 -13.49
N LEU A 51 -9.48 -15.56 -12.18
CA LEU A 51 -9.08 -14.34 -11.50
C LEU A 51 -7.77 -13.78 -12.08
N SER A 52 -6.82 -14.67 -12.43
CA SER A 52 -5.56 -14.28 -13.09
C SER A 52 -5.80 -13.56 -14.41
N ALA A 53 -6.65 -14.12 -15.27
CA ALA A 53 -6.98 -13.51 -16.56
C ALA A 53 -7.66 -12.14 -16.41
N MET A 54 -8.53 -11.99 -15.40
CA MET A 54 -9.19 -10.70 -15.13
C MET A 54 -8.25 -9.63 -14.61
N VAL A 55 -7.29 -10.02 -13.76
CA VAL A 55 -6.22 -9.10 -13.29
C VAL A 55 -5.28 -8.77 -14.44
N ALA A 56 -4.88 -9.76 -15.25
CA ALA A 56 -4.01 -9.58 -16.40
C ALA A 56 -4.54 -8.52 -17.37
N ASP A 57 -5.86 -8.56 -17.66
CA ASP A 57 -6.51 -7.55 -18.51
C ASP A 57 -6.43 -6.14 -17.92
N ARG A 58 -6.55 -6.01 -16.59
CA ARG A 58 -6.49 -4.71 -15.93
C ARG A 58 -5.10 -4.08 -16.00
N TYR A 59 -4.07 -4.92 -16.00
CA TYR A 59 -2.66 -4.50 -16.01
C TYR A 59 -2.04 -4.54 -17.40
N ASP A 60 -2.79 -4.97 -18.42
CA ASP A 60 -2.29 -5.18 -19.80
C ASP A 60 -1.03 -6.07 -19.85
N VAL A 61 -1.10 -7.20 -19.15
CA VAL A 61 -0.04 -8.21 -19.10
C VAL A 61 -0.58 -9.60 -19.46
N PRO A 62 0.28 -10.55 -19.87
CA PRO A 62 -0.16 -11.95 -20.10
C PRO A 62 -0.66 -12.62 -18.81
N GLU A 63 -1.61 -13.57 -18.93
CA GLU A 63 -2.18 -14.26 -17.76
C GLU A 63 -1.15 -15.04 -16.94
N ASP A 64 -0.13 -15.63 -17.57
CA ASP A 64 0.93 -16.38 -16.91
C ASP A 64 1.89 -15.50 -16.10
N HIS A 65 1.84 -14.17 -16.31
CA HIS A 65 2.51 -13.16 -15.50
C HIS A 65 1.75 -12.82 -14.21
N VAL A 66 0.61 -13.43 -13.92
CA VAL A 66 -0.20 -13.13 -12.73
C VAL A 66 -0.32 -14.35 -11.81
N LEU A 67 -0.02 -14.15 -10.53
CA LEU A 67 -0.22 -15.11 -9.46
C LEU A 67 -1.23 -14.54 -8.44
N PRO A 68 -2.47 -15.05 -8.36
CA PRO A 68 -3.41 -14.64 -7.33
C PRO A 68 -2.93 -15.03 -5.92
N THR A 69 -3.14 -14.12 -4.96
CA THR A 69 -2.68 -14.25 -3.58
C THR A 69 -3.79 -13.91 -2.58
N ALA A 70 -3.58 -14.28 -1.30
CA ALA A 70 -4.46 -13.92 -0.20
C ALA A 70 -4.15 -12.48 0.29
N GLY A 71 -4.34 -11.48 -0.59
CA GLY A 71 -4.03 -10.08 -0.35
C GLY A 71 -2.58 -9.70 -0.68
N ALA A 72 -2.28 -8.39 -0.64
CA ALA A 72 -0.96 -7.84 -0.95
C ALA A 72 0.12 -8.31 0.05
N THR A 73 -0.21 -8.47 1.34
CA THR A 73 0.75 -9.01 2.32
C THR A 73 1.27 -10.39 1.91
N HIS A 74 0.37 -11.29 1.45
CA HIS A 74 0.79 -12.60 0.93
C HIS A 74 1.62 -12.46 -0.34
N ALA A 75 1.26 -11.53 -1.24
CA ALA A 75 2.05 -11.24 -2.45
C ALA A 75 3.48 -10.80 -2.09
N ASN A 76 3.62 -9.88 -1.14
CA ASN A 76 4.92 -9.36 -0.67
C ASN A 76 5.78 -10.45 -0.01
N VAL A 77 5.16 -11.36 0.78
CA VAL A 77 5.84 -12.54 1.32
C VAL A 77 6.39 -13.41 0.20
N LEU A 78 5.56 -13.72 -0.80
CA LEU A 78 5.94 -14.55 -1.93
C LEU A 78 7.03 -13.90 -2.78
N ALA A 79 6.98 -12.58 -2.98
CA ALA A 79 8.00 -11.84 -3.71
C ALA A 79 9.35 -11.90 -2.99
N ALA A 80 9.38 -11.66 -1.68
CA ALA A 80 10.61 -11.75 -0.88
C ALA A 80 11.22 -13.16 -0.93
N VAL A 81 10.39 -14.21 -0.74
CA VAL A 81 10.86 -15.59 -0.80
C VAL A 81 11.33 -15.96 -2.20
N ALA A 82 10.62 -15.52 -3.25
CA ALA A 82 10.99 -15.81 -4.63
C ALA A 82 12.34 -15.17 -5.01
N ALA A 83 12.54 -13.93 -4.59
CA ALA A 83 13.81 -13.24 -4.82
C ALA A 83 14.97 -13.95 -4.13
N LEU A 84 14.82 -14.32 -2.86
CA LEU A 84 15.83 -15.04 -2.10
C LEU A 84 16.09 -16.48 -2.60
N ASP A 85 15.06 -17.19 -3.14
CA ASP A 85 15.23 -18.53 -3.73
C ASP A 85 15.87 -18.47 -5.12
N GLY A 86 15.69 -17.37 -5.85
CA GLY A 86 16.24 -17.16 -7.21
C GLY A 86 17.60 -16.46 -7.25
N ALA A 87 18.04 -15.86 -6.16
CA ALA A 87 19.29 -15.10 -6.09
C ALA A 87 20.53 -16.01 -6.01
N GLU A 88 21.71 -15.44 -6.26
CA GLU A 88 22.97 -16.12 -6.00
C GLU A 88 23.12 -16.50 -4.52
N ALA A 89 23.92 -17.54 -4.25
CA ALA A 89 23.99 -18.16 -2.92
C ALA A 89 24.36 -17.21 -1.76
N ASP A 90 25.08 -16.15 -2.06
CA ASP A 90 25.56 -15.14 -1.10
C ASP A 90 24.65 -13.89 -1.08
N ALA A 91 23.64 -13.80 -1.94
CA ALA A 91 22.72 -12.65 -2.00
C ALA A 91 21.52 -12.89 -1.06
N ASP A 92 21.66 -12.40 0.16
CA ASP A 92 20.67 -12.54 1.22
C ASP A 92 20.10 -11.20 1.75
N ARG A 93 20.37 -10.08 1.03
CA ARG A 93 19.95 -8.75 1.44
C ARG A 93 18.71 -8.27 0.70
N VAL A 94 17.81 -7.61 1.44
CA VAL A 94 16.66 -6.92 0.85
C VAL A 94 16.78 -5.44 1.15
N LEU A 95 16.80 -4.62 0.11
CA LEU A 95 16.91 -3.17 0.19
C LEU A 95 15.51 -2.56 0.20
N VAL A 96 15.16 -1.83 1.27
CA VAL A 96 13.80 -1.28 1.49
C VAL A 96 13.87 0.21 1.75
N GLU A 97 12.92 0.98 1.23
CA GLU A 97 12.79 2.43 1.44
C GLU A 97 12.62 2.81 2.93
N LYS A 98 13.12 4.00 3.30
CA LYS A 98 12.95 4.59 4.64
C LYS A 98 12.65 6.10 4.52
N PRO A 99 11.59 6.63 5.18
CA PRO A 99 10.53 5.91 5.93
C PRO A 99 9.83 4.84 5.09
N GLY A 100 9.17 3.87 5.71
CA GLY A 100 8.48 2.83 4.95
C GLY A 100 7.63 1.88 5.79
N TYR A 101 6.77 1.13 5.12
CA TYR A 101 5.82 0.23 5.74
C TYR A 101 6.53 -0.95 6.43
N GLU A 102 6.31 -1.11 7.73
CA GLU A 102 7.03 -2.08 8.57
C GLU A 102 7.04 -3.52 8.04
N PRO A 103 5.92 -4.11 7.56
CA PRO A 103 5.94 -5.47 7.06
C PRO A 103 6.92 -5.71 5.90
N LEU A 104 7.19 -4.71 5.05
CA LEU A 104 8.15 -4.86 3.95
C LEU A 104 9.59 -5.00 4.44
N ARG A 105 9.93 -4.39 5.60
CA ARG A 105 11.26 -4.52 6.22
C ARG A 105 11.37 -5.69 7.20
N ALA A 106 10.25 -6.13 7.79
CA ALA A 106 10.26 -7.19 8.78
C ALA A 106 10.11 -8.59 8.16
N THR A 107 9.23 -8.73 7.16
CA THR A 107 8.92 -10.03 6.53
C THR A 107 10.13 -10.74 5.92
N PRO A 108 11.06 -10.11 5.18
CA PRO A 108 12.23 -10.81 4.64
C PRO A 108 13.10 -11.47 5.72
N ARG A 109 13.15 -10.89 6.91
CA ARG A 109 13.90 -11.44 8.05
C ARG A 109 13.35 -12.78 8.56
N LEU A 110 12.07 -13.10 8.30
CA LEU A 110 11.51 -14.43 8.57
C LEU A 110 12.21 -15.53 7.80
N PHE A 111 12.78 -15.20 6.65
CA PHE A 111 13.46 -16.11 5.73
C PHE A 111 14.98 -15.99 5.80
N GLY A 112 15.50 -15.30 6.83
CA GLY A 112 16.91 -15.16 7.09
C GLY A 112 17.59 -13.97 6.41
N ALA A 113 16.84 -13.15 5.65
CA ALA A 113 17.42 -12.01 4.96
C ALA A 113 17.89 -10.91 5.93
N THR A 114 18.96 -10.26 5.56
CA THR A 114 19.39 -8.97 6.10
C THR A 114 18.62 -7.86 5.37
N VAL A 115 18.21 -6.81 6.09
CA VAL A 115 17.45 -5.70 5.49
C VAL A 115 18.27 -4.42 5.56
N ASP A 116 18.61 -3.90 4.40
CA ASP A 116 19.26 -2.60 4.22
C ASP A 116 18.22 -1.53 3.86
N ARG A 117 18.59 -0.26 3.98
CA ARG A 117 17.69 0.86 3.80
C ARG A 117 18.26 1.91 2.84
N PHE A 118 17.43 2.43 1.95
CA PHE A 118 17.71 3.68 1.24
C PHE A 118 16.71 4.77 1.64
N LEU A 119 17.11 6.03 1.52
CA LEU A 119 16.33 7.13 2.08
C LEU A 119 15.39 7.77 1.05
N ARG A 120 14.16 8.02 1.51
CA ARG A 120 13.16 8.90 0.89
C ARG A 120 12.78 9.97 1.92
N PRO A 121 13.68 10.90 2.22
CA PRO A 121 13.52 11.79 3.36
C PRO A 121 12.35 12.76 3.15
N PRO A 122 11.61 13.09 4.24
CA PRO A 122 10.49 14.04 4.18
C PRO A 122 10.89 15.42 3.65
N GLU A 123 12.10 15.88 3.97
CA GLU A 123 12.65 17.16 3.48
C GLU A 123 12.85 17.21 1.96
N ASP A 124 12.97 16.07 1.30
CA ASP A 124 12.98 15.92 -0.16
C ASP A 124 11.60 15.49 -0.67
N ASP A 125 10.53 15.75 0.08
CA ASP A 125 9.16 15.41 -0.26
C ASP A 125 8.96 13.91 -0.55
N ALA A 126 9.73 13.06 0.13
CA ALA A 126 9.70 11.60 -0.01
C ALA A 126 9.86 11.10 -1.47
N ILE A 127 10.61 11.80 -2.29
CA ILE A 127 10.87 11.42 -3.70
C ILE A 127 11.58 10.06 -3.75
N LEU A 128 11.14 9.18 -4.66
CA LEU A 128 11.94 8.02 -5.07
C LEU A 128 13.08 8.53 -5.98
N ASN A 129 14.31 8.46 -5.49
CA ASN A 129 15.49 8.83 -6.24
C ASN A 129 16.22 7.56 -6.71
N PRO A 130 16.26 7.26 -8.04
CA PRO A 130 16.95 6.09 -8.60
C PRO A 130 18.43 6.04 -8.23
N ASP A 131 19.12 7.16 -8.13
CA ASP A 131 20.54 7.20 -7.77
C ASP A 131 20.79 6.80 -6.30
N ARG A 132 19.82 7.09 -5.40
CA ARG A 132 19.86 6.59 -4.02
C ARG A 132 19.63 5.07 -3.94
N VAL A 133 18.77 4.54 -4.80
CA VAL A 133 18.59 3.09 -4.92
C VAL A 133 19.89 2.45 -5.40
N GLU A 134 20.45 2.91 -6.50
CA GLU A 134 21.73 2.42 -7.05
C GLU A 134 22.86 2.49 -6.01
N GLY A 135 23.02 3.64 -5.34
CA GLY A 135 24.09 3.83 -4.36
C GLY A 135 23.96 2.97 -3.09
N ALA A 136 22.81 2.35 -2.87
CA ALA A 136 22.56 1.42 -1.75
C ALA A 136 22.60 -0.06 -2.16
N LEU A 137 22.67 -0.38 -3.46
CA LEU A 137 22.84 -1.75 -3.95
C LEU A 137 24.22 -2.30 -3.57
N THR A 138 24.26 -3.59 -3.31
CA THR A 138 25.47 -4.37 -3.08
C THR A 138 25.40 -5.69 -3.86
N ASP A 139 26.52 -6.38 -4.03
CA ASP A 139 26.56 -7.71 -4.66
C ASP A 139 25.73 -8.77 -3.90
N GLU A 140 25.37 -8.47 -2.63
CA GLU A 140 24.54 -9.34 -1.79
C GLU A 140 23.05 -8.98 -1.85
N THR A 141 22.64 -7.96 -2.63
CA THR A 141 21.24 -7.53 -2.73
C THR A 141 20.44 -8.50 -3.60
N ALA A 142 19.40 -9.13 -3.02
CA ALA A 142 18.50 -10.06 -3.72
C ALA A 142 17.16 -9.41 -4.15
N LEU A 143 16.77 -8.29 -3.53
CA LEU A 143 15.51 -7.62 -3.82
C LEU A 143 15.59 -6.14 -3.42
N VAL A 144 15.03 -5.27 -4.25
CA VAL A 144 14.68 -3.89 -3.84
C VAL A 144 13.17 -3.79 -3.68
N THR A 145 12.69 -3.09 -2.63
CA THR A 145 11.26 -2.93 -2.38
C THR A 145 10.89 -1.47 -2.16
N VAL A 146 9.87 -1.02 -2.89
CA VAL A 146 9.25 0.31 -2.77
C VAL A 146 7.74 0.20 -2.70
N THR A 147 7.07 1.23 -2.16
CA THR A 147 5.61 1.36 -2.21
C THR A 147 5.21 2.45 -3.20
N ASN A 148 4.14 2.24 -3.94
CA ASN A 148 3.54 3.26 -4.79
C ASN A 148 2.00 3.22 -4.70
N ARG A 149 1.36 4.21 -4.12
CA ARG A 149 1.89 5.43 -3.42
C ARG A 149 2.78 5.07 -2.24
N HIS A 150 3.75 5.95 -1.98
CA HIS A 150 4.63 5.79 -0.83
C HIS A 150 3.84 5.84 0.49
N ASN A 151 4.00 4.83 1.30
CA ASN A 151 3.44 4.77 2.64
C ASN A 151 4.59 4.96 3.65
N PRO A 152 4.64 6.13 4.36
CA PRO A 152 3.48 6.88 4.87
C PRO A 152 3.14 8.21 4.16
N SER A 153 3.93 8.75 3.26
CA SER A 153 3.76 10.14 2.81
C SER A 153 2.58 10.37 1.85
N GLY A 154 2.11 9.33 1.16
CA GLY A 154 1.07 9.47 0.12
C GLY A 154 1.60 9.92 -1.24
N ARG A 155 2.90 10.16 -1.39
CA ARG A 155 3.49 10.58 -2.66
C ARG A 155 3.32 9.50 -3.72
N LEU A 156 2.80 9.90 -4.88
CA LEU A 156 2.79 9.06 -6.08
C LEU A 156 4.10 9.24 -6.84
N THR A 157 4.73 8.13 -7.18
CA THR A 157 5.87 8.09 -8.09
C THR A 157 5.34 7.80 -9.49
N ASP A 158 5.72 8.61 -10.47
CA ASP A 158 5.35 8.41 -11.87
C ASP A 158 6.06 7.19 -12.49
N ARG A 159 5.53 6.72 -13.63
CA ARG A 159 6.04 5.52 -14.31
C ARG A 159 7.48 5.69 -14.81
N ASP A 160 7.86 6.91 -15.24
CA ASP A 160 9.20 7.16 -15.77
C ASP A 160 10.24 7.07 -14.64
N THR A 161 9.94 7.59 -13.46
CA THR A 161 10.79 7.44 -12.27
C THR A 161 10.87 5.97 -11.81
N LEU A 162 9.75 5.22 -11.86
CA LEU A 162 9.76 3.79 -11.56
C LEU A 162 10.60 3.01 -12.59
N ALA A 163 10.52 3.36 -13.87
CA ALA A 163 11.33 2.77 -14.93
C ALA A 163 12.83 3.04 -14.71
N ALA A 164 13.18 4.29 -14.37
CA ALA A 164 14.57 4.62 -14.07
C ALA A 164 15.11 3.84 -12.84
N ALA A 165 14.30 3.65 -11.80
CA ALA A 165 14.69 2.81 -10.67
C ALA A 165 14.84 1.33 -11.08
N ALA A 166 13.93 0.82 -11.93
CA ALA A 166 14.00 -0.54 -12.46
C ALA A 166 15.25 -0.75 -13.32
N GLU A 167 15.64 0.21 -14.15
CA GLU A 167 16.89 0.15 -14.94
C GLU A 167 18.11 0.01 -14.01
N ARG A 168 18.18 0.79 -12.92
CA ARG A 168 19.29 0.71 -11.95
C ARG A 168 19.37 -0.66 -11.27
N THR A 169 18.23 -1.23 -10.91
CA THR A 169 18.20 -2.55 -10.26
C THR A 169 18.49 -3.67 -11.26
N ALA A 170 18.00 -3.56 -12.50
CA ALA A 170 18.27 -4.53 -13.58
C ALA A 170 19.74 -4.57 -13.99
N GLU A 171 20.47 -3.43 -13.96
CA GLU A 171 21.93 -3.39 -14.20
C GLU A 171 22.72 -4.23 -13.17
N ALA A 172 22.13 -4.45 -11.97
CA ALA A 172 22.69 -5.31 -10.92
C ALA A 172 22.05 -6.71 -10.87
N ASP A 173 21.18 -7.05 -11.83
CA ASP A 173 20.44 -8.32 -11.89
C ASP A 173 19.51 -8.53 -10.68
N VAL A 174 19.03 -7.43 -10.07
CA VAL A 174 18.18 -7.41 -8.85
C VAL A 174 16.75 -7.06 -9.21
N PRO A 175 15.73 -7.86 -8.85
CA PRO A 175 14.34 -7.50 -9.07
C PRO A 175 13.89 -6.31 -8.20
N LEU A 176 13.01 -5.46 -8.75
CA LEU A 176 12.36 -4.38 -8.05
C LEU A 176 10.90 -4.76 -7.73
N LEU A 177 10.57 -4.95 -6.46
CA LEU A 177 9.18 -5.08 -5.99
C LEU A 177 8.57 -3.70 -5.79
N VAL A 178 7.48 -3.43 -6.49
CA VAL A 178 6.63 -2.25 -6.27
C VAL A 178 5.31 -2.69 -5.63
N ASP A 179 5.10 -2.33 -4.35
CA ASP A 179 3.82 -2.55 -3.70
C ASP A 179 2.84 -1.46 -4.13
N GLU A 180 1.90 -1.83 -5.01
CA GLU A 180 0.91 -0.95 -5.60
C GLU A 180 -0.48 -1.08 -4.96
N VAL A 181 -0.54 -1.45 -3.68
CA VAL A 181 -1.82 -1.54 -2.97
C VAL A 181 -2.60 -0.21 -2.99
N TYR A 182 -1.90 0.91 -3.09
CA TYR A 182 -2.45 2.26 -3.29
C TYR A 182 -2.35 2.76 -4.74
N GLY A 183 -1.91 1.94 -5.67
CA GLY A 183 -1.83 2.31 -7.10
C GLY A 183 -3.12 2.90 -7.66
N PRO A 184 -4.31 2.36 -7.32
CA PRO A 184 -5.58 2.94 -7.75
C PRO A 184 -5.90 4.34 -7.19
N PHE A 185 -5.20 4.82 -6.16
CA PHE A 185 -5.36 6.16 -5.57
C PHE A 185 -4.64 7.21 -6.42
N GLY A 186 -5.11 7.47 -7.59
CA GLY A 186 -4.56 8.42 -8.54
C GLY A 186 -5.63 9.31 -9.16
N ALA A 187 -5.19 10.31 -9.93
CA ALA A 187 -6.09 10.99 -10.85
C ALA A 187 -6.64 9.94 -11.84
N ASP A 188 -7.94 9.98 -12.09
CA ASP A 188 -8.58 9.10 -13.06
C ASP A 188 -8.29 9.62 -14.48
N ASP A 189 -7.02 9.45 -14.91
CA ASP A 189 -6.58 9.80 -16.26
C ASP A 189 -6.69 8.63 -17.25
N GLY A 190 -7.12 7.47 -16.77
CA GLY A 190 -7.40 6.29 -17.59
C GLY A 190 -6.18 5.58 -18.15
N THR A 191 -4.97 5.88 -17.65
CA THR A 191 -3.72 5.37 -18.24
C THR A 191 -3.20 4.07 -17.64
N GLY A 192 -3.71 3.64 -16.48
CA GLY A 192 -3.25 2.42 -15.81
C GLY A 192 -4.36 1.62 -15.14
N PRO A 193 -4.02 0.53 -14.43
CA PRO A 193 -5.00 -0.32 -13.77
C PRO A 193 -5.80 0.49 -12.75
N PHE A 194 -7.12 0.38 -12.84
CA PHE A 194 -8.05 1.12 -11.97
C PHE A 194 -7.84 2.65 -12.02
N GLY A 195 -7.31 3.20 -13.13
CA GLY A 195 -7.03 4.62 -13.33
C GLY A 195 -5.77 5.13 -12.61
N GLY A 196 -4.91 4.26 -12.12
CA GLY A 196 -3.67 4.61 -11.41
C GLY A 196 -2.40 4.43 -12.24
N VAL A 197 -1.25 4.65 -11.62
CA VAL A 197 0.08 4.36 -12.19
C VAL A 197 0.48 2.94 -11.83
N THR A 198 1.12 2.22 -12.76
CA THR A 198 1.69 0.90 -12.50
C THR A 198 3.09 0.76 -13.08
N ALA A 199 3.93 -0.01 -12.40
CA ALA A 199 5.23 -0.47 -12.88
C ALA A 199 5.13 -1.84 -13.58
N ALA A 200 3.94 -2.45 -13.64
CA ALA A 200 3.76 -3.73 -14.32
C ALA A 200 4.19 -3.65 -15.79
N GLY A 201 4.85 -4.71 -16.26
CA GLY A 201 5.40 -4.79 -17.62
C GLY A 201 6.74 -4.07 -17.83
N LEU A 202 7.31 -3.43 -16.80
CA LEU A 202 8.72 -3.00 -16.84
C LEU A 202 9.64 -4.19 -16.59
N ASP A 203 10.77 -4.23 -17.27
CA ASP A 203 11.77 -5.30 -17.14
C ASP A 203 12.32 -5.36 -15.70
N GLY A 204 12.46 -6.56 -15.14
CA GLY A 204 12.94 -6.77 -13.77
C GLY A 204 11.98 -6.33 -12.66
N VAL A 205 10.77 -5.85 -13.00
CA VAL A 205 9.80 -5.38 -12.01
C VAL A 205 8.82 -6.49 -11.63
N VAL A 206 8.54 -6.54 -10.33
CA VAL A 206 7.49 -7.34 -9.73
C VAL A 206 6.51 -6.41 -9.04
N VAL A 207 5.21 -6.57 -9.28
CA VAL A 207 4.16 -5.72 -8.71
C VAL A 207 3.27 -6.53 -7.78
N SER A 208 3.01 -6.03 -6.57
CA SER A 208 1.96 -6.56 -5.70
C SER A 208 0.76 -5.60 -5.66
N GLY A 209 -0.44 -6.17 -5.62
CA GLY A 209 -1.67 -5.40 -5.55
C GLY A 209 -2.79 -6.17 -4.86
N SER A 210 -3.90 -5.47 -4.54
CA SER A 210 -5.06 -6.11 -3.92
C SER A 210 -6.34 -5.29 -4.09
N LEU A 211 -7.48 -5.94 -3.81
CA LEU A 211 -8.78 -5.28 -3.70
C LEU A 211 -9.03 -4.65 -2.32
N THR A 212 -8.04 -4.62 -1.44
CA THR A 212 -8.20 -4.20 -0.05
C THR A 212 -8.50 -2.71 0.07
N LYS A 213 -7.60 -1.87 -0.43
CA LYS A 213 -7.62 -0.43 -0.13
C LYS A 213 -8.68 0.32 -0.92
N PHE A 214 -8.54 0.37 -2.23
CA PHE A 214 -9.42 1.14 -3.11
C PHE A 214 -10.84 0.56 -3.21
N HIS A 215 -10.97 -0.76 -3.24
CA HIS A 215 -12.27 -1.42 -3.38
C HIS A 215 -12.93 -1.76 -2.03
N GLY A 216 -12.29 -1.44 -0.90
CA GLY A 216 -12.86 -1.72 0.43
C GLY A 216 -13.06 -3.21 0.72
N CYS A 217 -12.28 -4.09 0.11
CA CYS A 217 -12.45 -5.53 0.20
C CYS A 217 -11.45 -6.21 1.16
N GLY A 218 -11.00 -5.50 2.20
CA GLY A 218 -10.03 -6.00 3.17
C GLY A 218 -10.34 -7.40 3.74
N PRO A 219 -11.56 -7.65 4.24
CA PRO A 219 -11.93 -8.95 4.81
C PRO A 219 -11.88 -10.11 3.83
N MET A 220 -11.92 -9.85 2.52
CA MET A 220 -11.88 -10.88 1.49
C MET A 220 -10.46 -11.45 1.27
N GLY A 221 -9.41 -10.69 1.57
CA GLY A 221 -8.03 -11.08 1.36
C GLY A 221 -7.76 -11.48 -0.10
N VAL A 222 -8.12 -10.64 -1.07
CA VAL A 222 -7.85 -10.87 -2.50
C VAL A 222 -6.76 -9.94 -2.99
N GLY A 223 -5.68 -10.53 -3.51
CA GLY A 223 -4.55 -9.82 -4.10
C GLY A 223 -3.88 -10.60 -5.22
N TRP A 224 -2.79 -10.10 -5.69
CA TRP A 224 -2.00 -10.69 -6.77
C TRP A 224 -0.53 -10.26 -6.69
N LEU A 225 0.32 -11.08 -7.31
CA LEU A 225 1.70 -10.78 -7.65
C LEU A 225 1.81 -10.83 -9.17
N ILE A 226 2.40 -9.81 -9.78
CA ILE A 226 2.64 -9.71 -11.22
C ILE A 226 4.15 -9.66 -11.43
N GLY A 227 4.66 -10.42 -12.38
CA GLY A 227 6.07 -10.46 -12.69
C GLY A 227 6.39 -11.41 -13.85
N ASP A 228 7.66 -11.51 -14.19
CA ASP A 228 8.11 -12.47 -15.19
C ASP A 228 7.76 -13.92 -14.77
N PRO A 229 7.35 -14.81 -15.71
CA PRO A 229 7.03 -16.20 -15.40
C PRO A 229 8.14 -16.97 -14.68
N ALA A 230 9.42 -16.69 -14.95
CA ALA A 230 10.53 -17.33 -14.26
C ALA A 230 10.59 -16.92 -12.78
N PHE A 231 10.44 -15.62 -12.47
CA PHE A 231 10.32 -15.15 -11.10
C PHE A 231 9.11 -15.76 -10.40
N LEU A 232 7.95 -15.77 -11.07
CA LEU A 232 6.73 -16.32 -10.51
C LEU A 232 6.79 -17.84 -10.28
N GLU A 233 7.66 -18.59 -10.96
CA GLU A 233 7.84 -20.01 -10.64
C GLU A 233 8.45 -20.20 -9.25
N HIS A 234 9.39 -19.36 -8.83
CA HIS A 234 9.90 -19.34 -7.45
C HIS A 234 8.79 -18.95 -6.47
N ALA A 235 7.98 -17.95 -6.78
CA ALA A 235 6.84 -17.56 -5.95
C ALA A 235 5.79 -18.70 -5.82
N ARG A 236 5.47 -19.41 -6.92
CA ARG A 236 4.55 -20.56 -6.91
C ARG A 236 5.09 -21.73 -6.07
N LYS A 237 6.40 -21.95 -6.09
CA LYS A 237 7.08 -22.94 -5.27
C LYS A 237 6.87 -22.64 -3.77
N ALA A 238 7.11 -21.38 -3.36
CA ALA A 238 6.86 -20.91 -2.00
C ALA A 238 5.37 -20.96 -1.61
N ALA A 239 4.47 -20.59 -2.51
CA ALA A 239 3.02 -20.58 -2.28
C ALA A 239 2.44 -21.96 -1.93
N ARG A 240 3.09 -23.07 -2.33
CA ARG A 240 2.66 -24.42 -1.97
C ARG A 240 2.82 -24.74 -0.47
N HIS A 241 3.61 -23.93 0.25
CA HIS A 241 3.84 -24.06 1.69
C HIS A 241 2.94 -23.17 2.54
N LEU A 242 2.19 -22.26 1.92
CA LEU A 242 1.35 -21.25 2.57
C LEU A 242 -0.13 -21.48 2.26
N PRO A 243 -1.05 -21.00 3.11
CA PRO A 243 -2.47 -21.04 2.81
C PRO A 243 -2.79 -20.34 1.49
N ALA A 244 -3.49 -21.02 0.60
CA ALA A 244 -3.92 -20.46 -0.68
C ALA A 244 -5.08 -19.47 -0.51
N LEU A 245 -5.27 -18.62 -1.53
CA LEU A 245 -6.48 -17.82 -1.67
C LEU A 245 -7.71 -18.72 -1.66
N SER A 246 -8.64 -18.48 -0.73
CA SER A 246 -9.84 -19.30 -0.57
C SER A 246 -10.75 -19.21 -1.81
N GLU A 247 -11.47 -20.27 -2.11
CA GLU A 247 -12.41 -20.27 -3.23
C GLU A 247 -13.55 -19.25 -3.08
N PRO A 248 -14.13 -19.01 -1.88
CA PRO A 248 -15.07 -17.90 -1.70
C PRO A 248 -14.46 -16.53 -2.01
N SER A 249 -13.26 -16.24 -1.51
CA SER A 249 -12.56 -14.99 -1.80
C SER A 249 -12.29 -14.81 -3.29
N ARG A 250 -11.86 -15.88 -3.97
CA ARG A 250 -11.64 -15.89 -5.43
C ARG A 250 -12.91 -15.56 -6.20
N ARG A 251 -14.05 -16.13 -5.81
CA ARG A 251 -15.35 -15.84 -6.44
C ARG A 251 -15.79 -14.40 -6.22
N LEU A 252 -15.65 -13.87 -5.02
CA LEU A 252 -15.98 -12.49 -4.70
C LEU A 252 -15.06 -11.50 -5.45
N GLY A 253 -13.75 -11.77 -5.49
CA GLY A 253 -12.81 -10.97 -6.28
C GLY A 253 -13.17 -10.90 -7.77
N ARG A 254 -13.59 -12.03 -8.36
CA ARG A 254 -14.08 -12.06 -9.75
C ARG A 254 -15.36 -11.21 -9.94
N ARG A 255 -16.27 -11.16 -8.96
CA ARG A 255 -17.46 -10.30 -9.03
C ARG A 255 -17.07 -8.82 -9.03
N VAL A 256 -16.17 -8.42 -8.13
CA VAL A 256 -15.67 -7.04 -8.06
C VAL A 256 -15.04 -6.63 -9.39
N LEU A 257 -14.11 -7.43 -9.92
CA LEU A 257 -13.43 -7.14 -11.19
C LEU A 257 -14.35 -7.15 -12.40
N ALA A 258 -15.45 -7.91 -12.36
CA ALA A 258 -16.44 -7.96 -13.44
C ALA A 258 -17.45 -6.80 -13.42
N ALA A 259 -17.56 -6.09 -12.30
CA ALA A 259 -18.53 -5.02 -12.11
C ALA A 259 -17.87 -3.67 -11.74
N PRO A 260 -16.87 -3.18 -12.50
CA PRO A 260 -16.15 -1.96 -12.17
C PRO A 260 -17.07 -0.74 -12.02
N GLY A 261 -18.10 -0.64 -12.88
CA GLY A 261 -19.07 0.45 -12.84
C GLY A 261 -19.93 0.52 -11.58
N SER A 262 -19.92 -0.53 -10.75
CA SER A 262 -20.69 -0.57 -9.48
C SER A 262 -19.90 -0.08 -8.29
N VAL A 263 -18.56 -0.19 -8.29
CA VAL A 263 -17.70 0.07 -7.12
C VAL A 263 -16.74 1.23 -7.37
N GLU A 264 -16.04 1.20 -8.51
CA GLU A 264 -14.96 2.16 -8.79
C GLU A 264 -15.43 3.63 -8.81
N PRO A 265 -16.60 4.01 -9.37
CA PRO A 265 -17.05 5.40 -9.33
C PRO A 265 -17.28 5.92 -7.90
N ARG A 266 -17.80 5.07 -7.00
CA ARG A 266 -18.01 5.41 -5.60
C ARG A 266 -16.69 5.55 -4.86
N ALA A 267 -15.75 4.62 -5.07
CA ALA A 267 -14.42 4.71 -4.51
C ALA A 267 -13.70 5.99 -4.98
N ARG A 268 -13.85 6.37 -6.25
CA ARG A 268 -13.31 7.61 -6.80
C ARG A 268 -13.92 8.86 -6.17
N GLU A 269 -15.24 8.87 -5.99
CA GLU A 269 -15.92 9.99 -5.35
C GLU A 269 -15.51 10.14 -3.88
N GLN A 270 -15.46 9.05 -3.14
CA GLN A 270 -14.98 9.04 -1.76
C GLN A 270 -13.53 9.51 -1.65
N LEU A 271 -12.66 9.01 -2.56
CA LEU A 271 -11.25 9.40 -2.61
C LEU A 271 -11.11 10.92 -2.81
N ARG A 272 -11.80 11.51 -3.81
CA ARG A 272 -11.74 12.95 -4.08
C ARG A 272 -12.23 13.76 -2.88
N THR A 273 -13.41 13.42 -2.36
CA THR A 273 -14.01 14.14 -1.23
C THR A 273 -13.13 14.08 0.01
N ASN A 274 -12.59 12.92 0.32
CA ASN A 274 -11.75 12.73 1.51
C ASN A 274 -10.38 13.40 1.34
N HIS A 275 -9.81 13.35 0.12
CA HIS A 275 -8.60 14.11 -0.20
C HIS A 275 -8.78 15.60 0.07
N ASP A 276 -9.86 16.19 -0.46
CA ASP A 276 -10.14 17.62 -0.30
C ASP A 276 -10.26 18.01 1.18
N LEU A 277 -10.95 17.20 1.98
CA LEU A 277 -11.07 17.41 3.43
C LEU A 277 -9.72 17.35 4.16
N LEU A 278 -8.86 16.40 3.82
CA LEU A 278 -7.54 16.29 4.43
C LEU A 278 -6.62 17.44 4.00
N ALA A 279 -6.68 17.83 2.72
CA ALA A 279 -5.89 18.94 2.18
C ALA A 279 -6.30 20.29 2.81
N GLU A 280 -7.61 20.55 2.95
CA GLU A 280 -8.14 21.72 3.63
C GLU A 280 -7.69 21.76 5.10
N PHE A 281 -7.87 20.66 5.83
CA PHE A 281 -7.44 20.55 7.22
C PHE A 281 -5.95 20.85 7.39
N ALA A 282 -5.08 20.25 6.59
CA ALA A 282 -3.64 20.47 6.69
C ALA A 282 -3.24 21.91 6.31
N ALA A 283 -3.91 22.51 5.30
CA ALA A 283 -3.61 23.87 4.87
C ALA A 283 -4.05 24.95 5.89
N GLU A 284 -5.06 24.67 6.72
CA GLU A 284 -5.54 25.59 7.77
C GLU A 284 -4.69 25.53 9.05
N ARG A 285 -3.77 24.56 9.18
CA ARG A 285 -2.94 24.33 10.37
C ARG A 285 -1.53 24.83 10.15
N ALA A 286 -1.20 25.99 10.75
CA ALA A 286 0.14 26.58 10.66
C ALA A 286 1.17 25.87 11.57
N ASP A 287 0.72 25.05 12.50
CA ASP A 287 1.48 24.24 13.44
C ASP A 287 1.83 22.83 12.91
N LEU A 288 1.37 22.52 11.67
CA LEU A 288 1.70 21.27 11.00
C LEU A 288 2.60 21.50 9.79
N SER A 289 3.56 20.63 9.61
CA SER A 289 4.39 20.51 8.41
C SER A 289 4.18 19.17 7.74
N GLY A 290 4.45 19.10 6.43
CA GLY A 290 4.24 17.92 5.57
C GLY A 290 3.34 18.24 4.40
N THR A 291 3.23 17.29 3.46
CA THR A 291 2.48 17.47 2.22
C THR A 291 1.31 16.49 2.12
N VAL A 292 0.12 17.01 1.82
CA VAL A 292 -1.00 16.19 1.34
C VAL A 292 -0.90 16.09 -0.18
N HIS A 293 -0.39 14.98 -0.67
CA HIS A 293 -0.18 14.76 -2.10
C HIS A 293 -1.50 14.56 -2.83
N GLU A 294 -1.59 15.11 -4.04
CA GLU A 294 -2.78 15.00 -4.89
C GLU A 294 -3.27 13.56 -5.01
N GLY A 295 -4.57 13.34 -4.77
CA GLY A 295 -5.23 12.04 -4.82
C GLY A 295 -4.87 11.09 -3.66
N SER A 296 -4.10 11.52 -2.68
CA SER A 296 -3.88 10.73 -1.46
C SER A 296 -4.98 10.97 -0.43
N THR A 297 -5.43 9.91 0.23
CA THR A 297 -6.32 9.98 1.41
C THR A 297 -5.55 9.76 2.71
N TYR A 298 -4.24 9.91 2.66
CA TYR A 298 -3.40 9.93 3.85
C TYR A 298 -2.21 10.86 3.65
N ALA A 299 -1.73 11.40 4.76
CA ALA A 299 -0.57 12.29 4.81
C ALA A 299 0.32 11.93 6.00
N PHE A 300 1.59 12.23 5.87
CA PHE A 300 2.59 12.10 6.92
C PHE A 300 2.96 13.51 7.38
N LEU A 301 2.46 13.87 8.56
CA LEU A 301 2.52 15.22 9.09
C LEU A 301 3.40 15.26 10.35
N ALA A 302 4.06 16.37 10.59
CA ALA A 302 4.78 16.61 11.82
C ALA A 302 4.22 17.87 12.51
N HIS A 303 4.12 17.85 13.84
CA HIS A 303 3.76 18.99 14.63
C HIS A 303 5.00 19.76 15.02
N ASP A 304 4.93 21.11 15.01
CA ASP A 304 6.11 21.97 15.19
C ASP A 304 6.74 21.88 16.59
N GLU A 305 5.96 21.49 17.62
CA GLU A 305 6.40 21.53 19.02
C GLU A 305 6.55 20.15 19.68
N VAL A 306 5.85 19.10 19.17
CA VAL A 306 5.83 17.78 19.80
C VAL A 306 6.00 16.64 18.78
N ASP A 307 6.59 15.53 19.23
CA ASP A 307 6.80 14.34 18.42
C ASP A 307 5.46 13.62 18.10
N GLY A 308 5.46 12.84 17.03
CA GLY A 308 4.29 12.08 16.55
C GLY A 308 3.71 11.10 17.56
N ASP A 309 4.53 10.59 18.49
CA ASP A 309 4.06 9.76 19.60
C ASP A 309 3.20 10.54 20.60
N VAL A 310 3.60 11.78 20.93
CA VAL A 310 2.84 12.65 21.84
C VAL A 310 1.47 12.98 21.21
N VAL A 311 1.47 13.35 19.93
CA VAL A 311 0.20 13.57 19.18
C VAL A 311 -0.67 12.32 19.20
N ALA A 312 -0.11 11.14 18.90
CA ALA A 312 -0.89 9.91 18.83
C ALA A 312 -1.44 9.46 20.20
N GLU A 313 -0.69 9.69 21.28
CA GLU A 313 -1.14 9.40 22.66
C GLU A 313 -2.26 10.37 23.10
N ALA A 314 -2.10 11.66 22.83
CA ALA A 314 -3.14 12.66 23.12
C ALA A 314 -4.40 12.40 22.31
N ALA A 315 -4.29 12.13 21.02
CA ALA A 315 -5.41 11.78 20.14
C ALA A 315 -6.16 10.53 20.65
N TRP A 316 -5.41 9.49 21.03
CA TRP A 316 -6.02 8.26 21.56
C TRP A 316 -6.76 8.48 22.90
N ALA A 317 -6.30 9.42 23.73
CA ALA A 317 -7.00 9.78 24.98
C ALA A 317 -8.37 10.43 24.73
N ASP A 318 -8.54 11.07 23.57
CA ASP A 318 -9.78 11.68 23.10
C ASP A 318 -10.52 10.84 22.03
N ASP A 319 -10.27 9.50 22.02
CA ASP A 319 -10.90 8.53 21.12
C ASP A 319 -10.64 8.79 19.61
N VAL A 320 -9.56 9.50 19.27
CA VAL A 320 -9.09 9.72 17.89
C VAL A 320 -7.90 8.82 17.63
N LEU A 321 -7.95 8.04 16.54
CA LEU A 321 -6.86 7.17 16.13
C LEU A 321 -6.04 7.81 15.00
N VAL A 322 -4.77 8.11 15.25
CA VAL A 322 -3.75 8.42 14.24
C VAL A 322 -2.57 7.47 14.42
N VAL A 323 -1.72 7.28 13.40
CA VAL A 323 -0.61 6.34 13.48
C VAL A 323 0.70 7.07 13.74
N PRO A 324 1.38 6.82 14.88
CA PRO A 324 2.66 7.47 15.17
C PRO A 324 3.76 7.06 14.19
N GLY A 325 4.60 8.01 13.85
CA GLY A 325 5.60 7.86 12.79
C GLY A 325 6.75 6.92 13.12
N ARG A 326 6.97 6.60 14.41
CA ARG A 326 7.98 5.59 14.81
C ARG A 326 7.81 4.25 14.08
N PHE A 327 6.59 3.87 13.71
CA PHE A 327 6.35 2.63 12.95
C PHE A 327 6.84 2.70 11.51
N PHE A 328 7.11 3.91 11.02
CA PHE A 328 7.72 4.16 9.71
C PHE A 328 9.20 4.57 9.85
N GLU A 329 9.75 4.55 11.09
CA GLU A 329 11.12 4.95 11.45
C GLU A 329 11.36 6.47 11.33
N ASP A 330 10.33 7.27 11.66
CA ASP A 330 10.37 8.72 11.78
C ASP A 330 9.55 9.15 13.01
N GLU A 331 10.20 9.46 14.11
CA GLU A 331 9.56 9.75 15.40
C GLU A 331 8.87 11.13 15.44
N ALA A 332 9.34 12.08 14.62
CA ALA A 332 8.80 13.44 14.60
C ALA A 332 7.38 13.49 13.99
N SER A 333 7.06 12.55 13.10
CA SER A 333 5.86 12.57 12.30
C SER A 333 4.75 11.63 12.83
N PHE A 334 3.54 11.83 12.34
CA PHE A 334 2.40 10.91 12.48
C PHE A 334 1.64 10.83 11.16
N ARG A 335 1.01 9.67 10.90
CA ARG A 335 0.18 9.50 9.70
C ARG A 335 -1.29 9.68 10.03
N VAL A 336 -1.94 10.57 9.29
CA VAL A 336 -3.39 10.75 9.25
C VAL A 336 -3.93 10.08 7.98
N SER A 337 -5.00 9.28 8.10
CA SER A 337 -5.67 8.62 6.98
C SER A 337 -7.17 8.87 7.05
N VAL A 338 -7.78 9.23 5.94
CA VAL A 338 -9.20 9.58 5.84
C VAL A 338 -9.90 8.59 4.88
N SER A 339 -10.47 7.53 5.44
CA SER A 339 -11.01 6.40 4.70
C SER A 339 -12.51 6.18 4.86
N GLY A 340 -13.13 6.82 5.84
CA GLY A 340 -14.55 6.72 6.16
C GLY A 340 -15.46 7.57 5.28
N ALA A 341 -16.75 7.62 5.63
CA ALA A 341 -17.71 8.54 5.01
C ALA A 341 -17.33 10.01 5.28
N ALA A 342 -17.61 10.90 4.34
CA ALA A 342 -17.18 12.31 4.43
C ALA A 342 -17.66 13.04 5.70
N GLU A 343 -18.82 12.67 6.25
CA GLU A 343 -19.35 13.24 7.50
C GLU A 343 -18.49 12.80 8.69
N ASP A 344 -18.14 11.51 8.76
CA ASP A 344 -17.28 10.95 9.81
C ASP A 344 -15.88 11.51 9.73
N VAL A 345 -15.34 11.66 8.50
CA VAL A 345 -14.03 12.28 8.26
C VAL A 345 -13.97 13.72 8.75
N ARG A 346 -15.01 14.54 8.48
CA ARG A 346 -15.06 15.91 9.00
C ARG A 346 -15.08 15.96 10.52
N ALA A 347 -15.88 15.10 11.14
CA ALA A 347 -15.95 15.01 12.60
C ALA A 347 -14.59 14.58 13.18
N ALA A 348 -13.94 13.59 12.57
CA ALA A 348 -12.66 13.07 13.00
C ALA A 348 -11.53 14.12 12.86
N LEU A 349 -11.46 14.85 11.74
CA LEU A 349 -10.48 15.93 11.55
C LEU A 349 -10.73 17.10 12.51
N SER A 350 -11.98 17.45 12.78
CA SER A 350 -12.33 18.46 13.79
C SER A 350 -11.88 18.04 15.19
N ALA A 351 -12.08 16.76 15.56
CA ALA A 351 -11.61 16.23 16.85
C ALA A 351 -10.07 16.22 16.93
N LEU A 352 -9.39 15.81 15.86
CA LEU A 352 -7.92 15.89 15.79
C LEU A 352 -7.43 17.34 15.94
N GLY A 353 -8.10 18.30 15.29
CA GLY A 353 -7.77 19.72 15.43
C GLY A 353 -7.84 20.20 16.88
N ALA A 354 -8.85 19.80 17.65
CA ALA A 354 -8.98 20.13 19.06
C ALA A 354 -7.86 19.49 19.93
N VAL A 355 -7.44 18.28 19.58
CA VAL A 355 -6.29 17.63 20.24
C VAL A 355 -4.99 18.41 19.98
N LEU A 356 -4.74 18.78 18.72
CA LEU A 356 -3.54 19.52 18.32
C LEU A 356 -3.47 20.92 18.98
N ASP A 357 -4.60 21.56 19.23
CA ASP A 357 -4.66 22.83 19.95
C ASP A 357 -4.32 22.70 21.46
N GLY A 358 -4.26 21.49 21.98
CA GLY A 358 -4.02 21.17 23.40
C GLY A 358 -2.65 20.60 23.74
N VAL A 359 -1.79 20.28 22.73
CA VAL A 359 -0.49 19.64 22.93
C VAL A 359 0.71 20.55 22.70
#